data_22181efae47a9116ae6a69c13b386896
#
_entry.id   22181efae47a9116ae6a69c13b386896
#
_cell.length_a   1.000
_cell.length_b   1.000
_cell.length_c   1.000
_cell.angle_alpha   90.00
_cell.angle_beta   90.00
_cell.angle_gamma   90.00
#
_symmetry.space_group_name_H-M   'P 1'
#
loop_
_entity.id
_entity.type
_entity.pdbx_description
1 polymer ?
#
loop_
_entity_poly.entity_id
_entity_poly.type
_entity_poly.pdbx_seq_one_letter_code
_entity_poly.pdbx_strand_id
1 'polypeptide(L)'
;MPALVPIVIEQEARGERSYDIYSRLLKDRLVMLDTEVSPVSSSLIVSQLLFLESENTKPIHFYINSPGGLVTAGMAIYDTMQYIKSPVYTYVIGQACSMGSLLSQS
;
A
#
# COMPACT_ATOMS: atom_id res chain seq x y z
N MET A 1 13.12 2.16 -0.20
CA MET A 1 12.62 2.75 -0.02
C MET A 1 11.64 2.82 0.18
N PRO A 2 11.36 2.85 0.37
CA PRO A 2 10.29 2.75 0.56
C PRO A 2 9.55 3.70 0.35
N ALA A 3 9.49 3.74 0.08
CA ALA A 3 8.65 4.11 -0.12
C ALA A 3 8.14 5.31 -0.43
N LEU A 4 7.27 5.62 -0.25
CA LEU A 4 6.66 6.70 -0.61
C LEU A 4 7.23 7.83 -0.11
N VAL A 5 7.95 7.64 0.62
CA VAL A 5 8.40 8.65 1.13
C VAL A 5 9.14 9.50 0.47
N PRO A 6 8.83 10.33 0.17
CA PRO A 6 9.37 11.25 -0.57
C PRO A 6 10.55 11.90 -0.22
N ILE A 7 10.85 11.84 0.50
CA ILE A 7 11.91 12.35 0.82
C ILE A 7 12.82 12.76 -0.05
N VAL A 8 12.97 12.34 -0.63
CA VAL A 8 13.84 12.55 -1.35
C VAL A 8 13.92 13.51 -2.05
N ILE A 9 13.45 13.55 -2.12
CA ILE A 9 13.37 14.38 -2.75
C ILE A 9 14.03 15.46 -2.91
N GLU A 10 14.29 15.63 -2.21
CA GLU A 10 14.74 16.69 -2.21
C GLU A 10 15.30 17.18 -3.28
N GLN A 11 15.67 16.70 -3.84
CA GLN A 11 16.28 17.23 -4.78
C GLN A 11 15.93 16.86 -6.03
N GLU A 12 15.35 16.00 -6.25
CA GLU A 12 15.14 15.57 -7.47
C GLU A 12 13.83 15.83 -8.00
N ALA A 13 13.67 16.34 -9.09
CA ALA A 13 12.43 16.50 -9.79
C ALA A 13 11.79 15.16 -9.95
N ARG A 14 12.61 14.10 -10.11
CA ARG A 14 12.11 12.82 -10.21
C ARG A 14 11.46 12.37 -8.96
N GLY A 15 12.03 12.64 -7.82
CA GLY A 15 11.46 12.28 -6.56
C GLY A 15 10.14 12.98 -6.32
N GLU A 16 10.06 14.24 -6.70
CA GLU A 16 8.84 14.99 -6.55
C GLU A 16 7.74 14.44 -7.43
N ARG A 17 8.09 14.00 -8.63
CA ARG A 17 7.11 13.45 -9.51
C ARG A 17 6.58 12.14 -8.98
N SER A 18 7.43 11.31 -8.40
CA SER A 18 6.99 10.05 -7.81
C SER A 18 6.02 10.30 -6.68
N TYR A 19 6.31 11.27 -5.84
CA TYR A 19 5.45 11.61 -4.73
C TYR A 19 4.09 12.08 -5.25
N ASP A 20 4.08 12.89 -6.28
CA ASP A 20 2.85 13.38 -6.86
C ASP A 20 2.00 12.24 -7.43
N ILE A 21 2.63 11.27 -8.04
CA ILE A 21 1.92 10.14 -8.61
C ILE A 21 1.24 9.34 -7.50
N TYR A 22 1.94 9.05 -6.42
CA TYR A 22 1.35 8.32 -5.32
C TYR A 22 0.21 9.10 -4.68
N SER A 23 0.38 10.41 -4.51
CA SER A 23 -0.66 11.24 -3.95
C SER A 23 -1.89 11.25 -4.83
N ARG A 24 -1.70 11.30 -6.14
CA ARG A 24 -2.79 11.32 -7.05
C ARG A 24 -3.55 10.01 -7.04
N LEU A 25 -2.81 8.89 -6.99
CA LEU A 25 -3.44 7.59 -6.93
C LEU A 25 -4.26 7.44 -5.65
N LEU A 26 -3.74 7.97 -4.57
CA LEU A 26 -4.45 7.88 -3.30
C LEU A 26 -5.78 8.63 -3.35
N LYS A 27 -5.85 9.72 -4.09
CA LYS A 27 -7.09 10.44 -4.22
C LYS A 27 -8.15 9.59 -4.92
N ASP A 28 -7.72 8.67 -5.77
CA ASP A 28 -8.62 7.78 -6.46
C ASP A 28 -8.81 6.49 -5.68
N ARG A 29 -8.38 6.46 -4.45
CA ARG A 29 -8.49 5.32 -3.53
C ARG A 29 -7.69 4.11 -4.02
N LEU A 30 -6.51 4.40 -4.59
CA LEU A 30 -5.59 3.36 -5.00
C LEU A 30 -4.42 3.33 -4.04
N VAL A 31 -4.09 2.16 -3.56
CA VAL A 31 -2.95 1.95 -2.66
C VAL A 31 -2.03 0.93 -3.33
N MET A 32 -0.74 1.17 -3.31
CA MET A 32 0.21 0.29 -3.97
C MET A 32 1.25 -0.23 -2.99
N LEU A 33 1.51 -1.53 -3.08
CA LEU A 33 2.61 -2.16 -2.36
C LEU A 33 3.53 -2.72 -3.43
N ASP A 34 4.62 -2.02 -3.71
CA ASP A 34 5.55 -2.41 -4.76
C ASP A 34 6.96 -2.65 -4.22
N THR A 35 7.08 -2.92 -2.94
CA THR A 35 8.35 -3.24 -2.31
C THR A 35 8.13 -4.45 -1.42
N GLU A 36 9.18 -4.91 -0.74
CA GLU A 36 8.98 -6.00 0.18
C GLU A 36 8.17 -5.54 1.39
N VAL A 37 7.53 -6.49 2.04
CA VAL A 37 6.70 -6.22 3.21
C VAL A 37 7.60 -6.11 4.42
N SER A 38 7.71 -4.91 4.95
CA SER A 38 8.58 -4.59 6.08
C SER A 38 7.77 -3.76 7.08
N PRO A 39 8.32 -3.52 8.27
CA PRO A 39 7.59 -2.65 9.21
C PRO A 39 7.32 -1.27 8.62
N VAL A 40 8.26 -0.74 7.82
CA VAL A 40 8.08 0.57 7.22
C VAL A 40 7.00 0.55 6.14
N SER A 41 7.09 -0.38 5.20
CA SER A 41 6.10 -0.43 4.12
C SER A 41 4.72 -0.79 4.69
N SER A 42 4.67 -1.66 5.68
CA SER A 42 3.41 -2.03 6.30
C SER A 42 2.77 -0.83 6.98
N SER A 43 3.54 -0.05 7.70
CA SER A 43 3.03 1.13 8.39
C SER A 43 2.46 2.13 7.40
N LEU A 44 3.13 2.34 6.27
CA LEU A 44 2.65 3.25 5.25
C LEU A 44 1.34 2.76 4.63
N ILE A 45 1.25 1.47 4.34
CA ILE A 45 0.03 0.91 3.76
C ILE A 45 -1.13 0.99 4.76
N VAL A 46 -0.89 0.63 6.00
CA VAL A 46 -1.92 0.69 7.03
C VAL A 46 -2.42 2.12 7.19
N SER A 47 -1.49 3.08 7.22
CA SER A 47 -1.86 4.49 7.35
C SER A 47 -2.72 4.95 6.18
N GLN A 48 -2.39 4.53 4.98
CA GLN A 48 -3.17 4.90 3.81
C GLN A 48 -4.57 4.28 3.84
N LEU A 49 -4.67 3.02 4.26
CA LEU A 49 -5.96 2.37 4.36
C LEU A 49 -6.85 3.08 5.38
N LEU A 50 -6.27 3.41 6.53
CA LEU A 50 -7.03 4.09 7.58
C LEU A 50 -7.42 5.51 7.15
N PHE A 51 -6.54 6.19 6.44
CA PHE A 51 -6.86 7.52 5.94
C PHE A 51 -8.03 7.47 4.97
N LEU A 52 -8.00 6.53 4.04
CA LEU A 52 -9.09 6.41 3.08
C LEU A 52 -10.40 6.02 3.76
N GLU A 53 -10.31 5.16 4.76
CA GLU A 53 -11.49 4.76 5.50
C GLU A 53 -12.10 5.97 6.24
N SER A 54 -11.26 6.88 6.71
CA SER A 54 -11.75 8.05 7.43
C SER A 54 -12.50 9.02 6.53
N GLU A 55 -12.27 8.94 5.21
CA GLU A 55 -12.95 9.83 4.29
C GLU A 55 -14.33 9.32 3.90
N ASN A 56 -14.45 8.07 3.62
CA ASN A 56 -15.73 7.45 3.29
C ASN A 56 -15.48 5.94 3.16
N THR A 57 -16.54 5.17 2.89
CA THR A 57 -16.43 3.72 2.83
C THR A 57 -16.53 3.18 1.39
N LYS A 58 -16.20 4.00 0.43
CA LYS A 58 -16.19 3.54 -0.96
C LYS A 58 -15.05 2.53 -1.14
N PRO A 59 -15.09 1.73 -2.20
CA PRO A 59 -14.07 0.70 -2.41
C PRO A 59 -12.67 1.27 -2.51
N ILE A 60 -11.73 0.49 -2.01
CA ILE A 60 -10.30 0.80 -2.09
C ILE A 60 -9.69 -0.24 -3.02
N HIS A 61 -8.79 0.19 -3.88
CA HIS A 61 -8.12 -0.69 -4.82
C HIS A 61 -6.67 -0.85 -4.39
N PHE A 62 -6.27 -2.06 -4.08
CA PHE A 62 -4.95 -2.34 -3.53
C PHE A 62 -4.14 -3.16 -4.53
N TYR A 63 -3.12 -2.55 -5.08
CA TYR A 63 -2.27 -3.18 -6.09
C TYR A 63 -1.01 -3.73 -5.44
N ILE A 64 -0.71 -4.98 -5.69
CA ILE A 64 0.39 -5.68 -5.06
C ILE A 64 1.40 -6.16 -6.09
N ASN A 65 2.65 -5.77 -5.92
CA ASN A 65 3.76 -6.25 -6.72
C ASN A 65 4.94 -6.38 -5.75
N SER A 66 4.92 -7.42 -4.95
CA SER A 66 5.86 -7.56 -3.84
C SER A 66 6.45 -8.96 -3.79
N PRO A 67 7.72 -9.09 -3.47
CA PRO A 67 8.34 -10.40 -3.30
C PRO A 67 7.98 -11.04 -1.96
N GLY A 68 7.21 -10.35 -1.12
CA GLY A 68 6.88 -10.85 0.20
C GLY A 68 7.65 -10.13 1.27
N GLY A 69 7.87 -10.75 2.39
CA GLY A 69 8.60 -10.13 3.49
C GLY A 69 8.20 -10.67 4.85
N LEU A 70 8.20 -9.80 5.85
CA LEU A 70 7.92 -10.22 7.21
C LEU A 70 6.46 -10.56 7.43
N VAL A 71 6.22 -11.68 8.05
CA VAL A 71 4.87 -12.15 8.32
C VAL A 71 4.12 -11.19 9.23
N THR A 72 4.76 -10.73 10.29
CA THR A 72 4.08 -9.84 11.23
C THR A 72 3.69 -8.53 10.59
N ALA A 73 4.53 -8.01 9.70
CA ALA A 73 4.23 -6.76 9.00
C ALA A 73 3.07 -6.97 8.03
N GLY A 74 3.05 -8.10 7.36
CA GLY A 74 1.96 -8.40 6.43
C GLY A 74 0.65 -8.64 7.15
N MET A 75 0.70 -9.23 8.34
CA MET A 75 -0.52 -9.43 9.12
C MET A 75 -1.15 -8.13 9.55
N ALA A 76 -0.33 -7.10 9.81
CA ALA A 76 -0.87 -5.80 10.16
C ALA A 76 -1.71 -5.22 9.01
N ILE A 77 -1.25 -5.40 7.77
CA ILE A 77 -2.01 -4.96 6.61
C ILE A 77 -3.29 -5.79 6.49
N TYR A 78 -3.16 -7.09 6.61
CA TYR A 78 -4.30 -8.00 6.48
C TYR A 78 -5.37 -7.66 7.51
N ASP A 79 -4.98 -7.49 8.76
CA ASP A 79 -5.92 -7.18 9.83
C ASP A 79 -6.62 -5.86 9.59
N THR A 80 -5.90 -4.87 9.08
CA THR A 80 -6.49 -3.57 8.77
C THR A 80 -7.54 -3.72 7.67
N MET A 81 -7.23 -4.50 6.63
CA MET A 81 -8.17 -4.73 5.54
C MET A 81 -9.45 -5.40 6.04
N GLN A 82 -9.33 -6.24 7.06
CA GLN A 82 -10.50 -6.90 7.64
C GLN A 82 -11.27 -5.98 8.58
N TYR A 83 -10.58 -5.03 9.18
CA TYR A 83 -11.19 -4.13 10.15
C TYR A 83 -12.01 -3.01 9.51
N ILE A 84 -11.54 -2.44 8.42
CA ILE A 84 -12.19 -1.30 7.81
C ILE A 84 -13.47 -1.73 7.09
N LYS A 85 -14.40 -0.80 6.93
CA LYS A 85 -15.67 -1.10 6.29
C LYS A 85 -15.61 -0.97 4.79
N SER A 86 -14.66 -0.22 4.26
CA SER A 86 -14.49 -0.10 2.81
C SER A 86 -14.12 -1.46 2.23
N PRO A 87 -14.78 -1.88 1.16
CA PRO A 87 -14.34 -3.10 0.48
C PRO A 87 -12.97 -2.87 -0.13
N VAL A 88 -12.08 -3.85 -0.02
CA VAL A 88 -10.74 -3.75 -0.58
C VAL A 88 -10.61 -4.77 -1.70
N TYR A 89 -10.41 -4.28 -2.91
CA TYR A 89 -10.19 -5.15 -4.07
C TYR A 89 -8.69 -5.24 -4.30
N THR A 90 -8.15 -6.45 -4.36
CA THR A 90 -6.72 -6.63 -4.51
C THR A 90 -6.38 -7.03 -5.94
N TYR A 91 -5.30 -6.49 -6.46
CA TYR A 91 -4.84 -6.76 -7.81
C TYR A 91 -3.36 -7.12 -7.75
N VAL A 92 -3.00 -8.28 -8.28
CA VAL A 92 -1.60 -8.70 -8.31
C VAL A 92 -1.01 -8.32 -9.65
N ILE A 93 0.04 -7.52 -9.62
CA ILE A 93 0.72 -7.07 -10.80
C ILE A 93 2.14 -7.56 -10.69
N GLY A 94 2.61 -8.33 -11.64
CA GLY A 94 3.97 -8.83 -11.60
C GLY A 94 4.09 -10.03 -10.69
N GLN A 95 4.47 -9.83 -9.46
CA GLN A 95 4.70 -10.96 -8.57
C GLN A 95 4.03 -10.77 -7.21
N ALA A 96 3.68 -11.86 -6.59
CA ALA A 96 3.17 -11.85 -5.24
C ALA A 96 3.54 -13.20 -4.62
N CYS A 97 4.58 -13.21 -3.84
CA CYS A 97 5.06 -14.43 -3.20
C CYS A 97 4.84 -14.33 -1.73
N SER A 98 4.73 -15.44 -1.07
CA SER A 98 4.67 -15.45 0.38
C SER A 98 3.58 -14.52 0.89
N MET A 99 3.97 -13.48 1.59
CA MET A 99 3.05 -12.56 2.22
C MET A 99 2.21 -11.78 1.20
N GLY A 100 2.78 -11.49 0.03
CA GLY A 100 2.03 -10.83 -1.03
C GLY A 100 0.87 -11.71 -1.47
N SER A 101 1.07 -13.01 -1.54
CA SER A 101 0.04 -13.95 -1.92
C SER A 101 -1.09 -13.96 -0.88
N LEU A 102 -0.74 -13.91 0.38
CA LEU A 102 -1.73 -13.87 1.45
C LEU A 102 -2.60 -12.63 1.30
N LEU A 103 -1.99 -11.49 1.08
CA LEU A 103 -2.72 -10.23 0.96
C LEU A 103 -3.63 -10.22 -0.26
N SER A 104 -3.21 -10.85 -1.35
CA SER A 104 -4.02 -10.88 -2.56
C SER A 104 -5.27 -11.75 -2.40
N GLN A 105 -5.31 -12.58 -1.40
CA GLN A 105 -6.44 -13.44 -1.16
C GLN A 105 -7.45 -12.82 -0.18
N SER A 106 -7.12 -11.69 0.34
CA SER A 106 -8.05 -11.04 1.24
C SER A 106 -9.06 -10.19 0.47
#